data_46eecf6e981a772fb15e733dce982d26
#
_entry.id   46eecf6e981a772fb15e733dce982d26
#
_cell.length_a   1.000
_cell.length_b   1.000
_cell.length_c   1.000
_cell.angle_alpha   90.00
_cell.angle_beta   90.00
_cell.angle_gamma   90.00
#
_symmetry.space_group_name_H-M   'P 1'
#
loop_
_entity.id
_entity.type
_entity.pdbx_description
1 polymer ?
#
loop_
_entity_poly.entity_id
_entity_poly.type
_entity_poly.pdbx_seq_one_letter_code
_entity_poly.pdbx_strand_id
1 'polypeptide(L)'
;MQGASGATATMVATSAVSSGICNTVLVVMGNSRQDAERAGRPAGRGASGPSVRSEWEEPHGMAPGANTGYGLMYRRHIHEYGTTEEQLAKMAADQRFNALENENAVFNGQPISTEDVLNSRYINEPLKLLESVMPCDGAAALIITTPERAKNMKNKPAYVLGVGLKQGEANIWQRDKFTETPAVDSVRRALEMAGYTPSDIEFAEFYDCYTILAAMCIEDAGLVKKGEIGPFYEETDTTYKGAFPINTDGGQLSGGQPGLAGGFRHVIEGARQVMGKAGSRQVEKSDLCLVNG
;
A
#
# COMPACT_ATOMS: atom_id res chain seq x y z
N MET A 1 5.12 2.47 12.78
CA MET A 1 4.18 1.54 12.10
C MET A 1 3.05 2.30 11.37
N GLN A 2 3.33 3.42 10.72
CA GLN A 2 2.26 4.26 10.16
C GLN A 2 1.45 3.52 9.07
N GLY A 3 2.01 3.32 7.90
CA GLY A 3 1.33 2.64 6.78
C GLY A 3 1.05 1.16 7.03
N ALA A 4 1.99 0.47 7.66
CA ALA A 4 1.88 -0.95 8.00
C ALA A 4 0.90 -1.27 9.16
N SER A 5 0.20 -0.28 9.71
CA SER A 5 -0.67 -0.50 10.89
C SER A 5 -1.78 -1.54 10.62
N GLY A 6 -2.35 -1.55 9.42
CA GLY A 6 -3.40 -2.51 9.04
C GLY A 6 -2.89 -3.95 8.97
N ALA A 7 -1.78 -4.17 8.27
CA ALA A 7 -1.14 -5.48 8.17
C ALA A 7 -0.66 -5.96 9.55
N THR A 8 -0.07 -5.06 10.37
CA THR A 8 0.37 -5.38 11.73
C THR A 8 -0.80 -5.75 12.64
N ALA A 9 -1.91 -5.02 12.59
CA ALA A 9 -3.11 -5.34 13.38
C ALA A 9 -3.68 -6.71 12.99
N THR A 10 -3.68 -7.02 11.69
CA THR A 10 -4.08 -8.34 11.18
C THR A 10 -3.15 -9.45 11.67
N MET A 11 -1.83 -9.22 11.63
CA MET A 11 -0.83 -10.15 12.16
C MET A 11 -1.05 -10.43 13.66
N VAL A 12 -1.23 -9.38 14.47
CA VAL A 12 -1.47 -9.52 15.93
C VAL A 12 -2.75 -10.28 16.19
N ALA A 13 -3.84 -9.97 15.48
CA ALA A 13 -5.12 -10.67 15.61
C ALA A 13 -5.02 -12.14 15.21
N THR A 14 -4.32 -12.43 14.10
CA THR A 14 -4.05 -13.80 13.66
C THR A 14 -3.24 -14.57 14.71
N SER A 15 -2.20 -13.95 15.26
CA SER A 15 -1.38 -14.56 16.32
C SER A 15 -2.19 -14.87 17.59
N ALA A 16 -3.08 -13.95 18.00
CA ALA A 16 -3.94 -14.16 19.16
C ALA A 16 -4.93 -15.33 18.96
N VAL A 17 -5.47 -15.48 17.75
CA VAL A 17 -6.35 -16.61 17.43
C VAL A 17 -5.58 -17.92 17.34
N SER A 18 -4.43 -17.93 16.64
CA SER A 18 -3.64 -19.16 16.44
C SER A 18 -2.99 -19.67 17.71
N SER A 19 -2.67 -18.79 18.66
CA SER A 19 -2.14 -19.17 19.99
C SER A 19 -3.22 -19.54 21.01
N GLY A 20 -4.50 -19.47 20.64
CA GLY A 20 -5.61 -19.84 21.52
C GLY A 20 -5.95 -18.81 22.59
N ILE A 21 -5.39 -17.59 22.53
CA ILE A 21 -5.75 -16.48 23.45
C ILE A 21 -7.25 -16.14 23.30
N CYS A 22 -7.75 -16.19 22.07
CA CYS A 22 -9.17 -16.00 21.77
C CYS A 22 -9.55 -16.76 20.49
N ASN A 23 -10.87 -16.96 20.27
CA ASN A 23 -11.35 -17.68 19.09
C ASN A 23 -11.77 -16.75 17.95
N THR A 24 -11.96 -15.47 18.22
CA THR A 24 -12.41 -14.49 17.22
C THR A 24 -11.95 -13.11 17.62
N VAL A 25 -11.43 -12.36 16.66
CA VAL A 25 -10.99 -10.97 16.81
C VAL A 25 -11.66 -10.12 15.75
N LEU A 26 -12.21 -8.99 16.15
CA LEU A 26 -12.64 -7.92 15.26
C LEU A 26 -11.52 -6.88 15.19
N VAL A 27 -10.97 -6.68 13.98
CA VAL A 27 -10.04 -5.59 13.70
C VAL A 27 -10.82 -4.46 13.02
N VAL A 28 -10.77 -3.26 13.60
CA VAL A 28 -11.43 -2.07 13.04
C VAL A 28 -10.40 -0.95 12.95
N MET A 29 -10.33 -0.33 11.80
CA MET A 29 -9.52 0.87 11.60
C MET A 29 -10.34 1.91 10.85
N GLY A 30 -10.25 3.15 11.31
CA GLY A 30 -10.94 4.28 10.69
C GLY A 30 -10.24 5.59 11.00
N ASN A 31 -10.50 6.58 10.17
CA ASN A 31 -10.06 7.94 10.36
C ASN A 31 -11.11 8.91 9.82
N SER A 32 -11.39 9.96 10.60
CA SER A 32 -12.22 11.08 10.18
C SER A 32 -11.45 12.38 10.36
N ARG A 33 -11.32 13.15 9.29
CA ARG A 33 -10.68 14.48 9.31
C ARG A 33 -11.59 15.52 9.96
N GLN A 34 -12.90 15.40 9.78
CA GLN A 34 -13.88 16.32 10.40
C GLN A 34 -13.82 16.31 11.92
N ASP A 35 -13.56 15.14 12.51
CA ASP A 35 -13.42 15.05 13.97
C ASP A 35 -12.13 15.71 14.47
N ALA A 36 -11.06 15.69 13.68
CA ALA A 36 -9.83 16.42 14.00
C ALA A 36 -10.05 17.94 13.96
N GLU A 37 -10.81 18.44 12.96
CA GLU A 37 -11.17 19.85 12.85
C GLU A 37 -12.12 20.29 13.99
N ARG A 38 -13.14 19.48 14.29
CA ARG A 38 -14.03 19.71 15.43
C ARG A 38 -13.31 19.72 16.78
N ALA A 39 -12.25 18.94 16.92
CA ALA A 39 -11.39 18.92 18.10
C ALA A 39 -10.39 20.09 18.14
N GLY A 40 -10.47 21.05 17.20
CA GLY A 40 -9.56 22.19 17.10
C GLY A 40 -8.13 21.79 16.69
N ARG A 41 -7.93 20.61 16.14
CA ARG A 41 -6.63 20.16 15.64
C ARG A 41 -6.48 20.57 14.18
N PRO A 42 -5.38 21.25 13.78
CA PRO A 42 -5.16 21.58 12.39
C PRO A 42 -5.19 20.33 11.52
N ALA A 43 -6.07 20.31 10.50
CA ALA A 43 -6.10 19.25 9.51
C ALA A 43 -4.71 19.12 8.86
N GLY A 44 -4.09 17.95 8.98
CA GLY A 44 -2.83 17.64 8.30
C GLY A 44 -1.55 17.90 9.09
N ARG A 45 -1.59 18.47 10.28
CA ARG A 45 -0.47 18.46 11.22
C ARG A 45 -0.76 17.43 12.30
N GLY A 46 -0.17 16.25 12.20
CA GLY A 46 0.02 15.42 13.38
C GLY A 46 0.62 16.31 14.47
N ALA A 47 0.09 16.25 15.68
CA ALA A 47 0.65 16.96 16.84
C ALA A 47 2.02 16.34 17.17
N SER A 48 3.01 16.59 16.34
CA SER A 48 4.40 16.40 16.68
C SER A 48 4.90 17.76 17.15
N GLY A 49 5.15 17.85 18.46
CA GLY A 49 6.01 18.89 19.01
C GLY A 49 7.35 18.89 18.26
N PRO A 50 8.31 19.78 18.63
CA PRO A 50 9.61 19.83 17.99
C PRO A 50 10.18 18.41 17.90
N SER A 51 10.24 17.88 16.69
CA SER A 51 10.75 16.55 16.43
C SER A 51 12.22 16.69 16.03
N VAL A 52 13.02 15.69 16.30
CA VAL A 52 14.40 15.56 15.76
C VAL A 52 14.43 15.89 14.28
N ARG A 53 13.32 15.64 13.58
CA ARG A 53 13.10 15.93 12.17
C ARG A 53 13.13 17.42 11.85
N SER A 54 12.52 18.28 12.68
CA SER A 54 12.54 19.73 12.48
C SER A 54 13.93 20.34 12.69
N GLU A 55 14.76 19.75 13.53
CA GLU A 55 16.13 20.22 13.75
C GLU A 55 17.06 19.95 12.56
N TRP A 56 16.86 18.83 11.85
CA TRP A 56 17.76 18.36 10.82
C TRP A 56 17.23 18.56 9.38
N GLU A 57 15.93 18.70 9.19
CA GLU A 57 15.32 18.88 7.86
C GLU A 57 15.02 20.35 7.55
N GLU A 58 14.34 21.04 8.45
CA GLU A 58 13.86 22.41 8.23
C GLU A 58 14.98 23.43 7.98
N PRO A 59 16.12 23.42 8.73
CA PRO A 59 17.22 24.36 8.48
C PRO A 59 17.87 24.19 7.10
N HIS A 60 17.73 23.01 6.49
CA HIS A 60 18.25 22.70 5.17
C HIS A 60 17.23 22.86 4.05
N GLY A 61 16.09 23.51 4.33
CA GLY A 61 15.06 23.79 3.33
C GLY A 61 14.19 22.60 2.95
N MET A 62 14.26 21.50 3.69
CA MET A 62 13.38 20.35 3.47
C MET A 62 11.97 20.67 3.97
N ALA A 63 10.98 20.55 3.07
CA ALA A 63 9.59 20.74 3.44
C ALA A 63 9.14 19.71 4.48
N PRO A 64 8.39 20.14 5.50
CA PRO A 64 7.85 19.20 6.49
C PRO A 64 6.89 18.22 5.82
N GLY A 65 6.96 16.95 6.23
CA GLY A 65 6.10 15.89 5.73
C GLY A 65 6.83 14.81 4.92
N ALA A 66 6.06 13.92 4.31
CA ALA A 66 6.61 12.75 3.63
C ALA A 66 7.12 13.05 2.21
N ASN A 67 6.57 14.07 1.55
CA ASN A 67 6.82 14.35 0.13
C ASN A 67 8.31 14.46 -0.23
N THR A 68 9.08 15.21 0.57
CA THR A 68 10.51 15.41 0.32
C THR A 68 11.28 14.08 0.38
N GLY A 69 11.00 13.26 1.40
CA GLY A 69 11.65 11.96 1.55
C GLY A 69 11.39 11.04 0.35
N TYR A 70 10.15 10.95 -0.10
CA TYR A 70 9.80 10.13 -1.26
C TYR A 70 10.30 10.71 -2.58
N GLY A 71 10.32 12.03 -2.73
CA GLY A 71 10.96 12.69 -3.88
C GLY A 71 12.46 12.37 -3.98
N LEU A 72 13.18 12.36 -2.85
CA LEU A 72 14.60 11.98 -2.81
C LEU A 72 14.80 10.48 -3.15
N MET A 73 13.95 9.59 -2.65
CA MET A 73 13.98 8.17 -3.01
C MET A 73 13.73 7.98 -4.51
N TYR A 74 12.75 8.71 -5.07
CA TYR A 74 12.44 8.64 -6.49
C TYR A 74 13.61 9.12 -7.35
N ARG A 75 14.19 10.28 -7.03
CA ARG A 75 15.38 10.78 -7.73
C ARG A 75 16.55 9.81 -7.63
N ARG A 76 16.73 9.17 -6.49
CA ARG A 76 17.78 8.16 -6.31
C ARG A 76 17.52 6.91 -7.16
N HIS A 77 16.27 6.47 -7.23
CA HIS A 77 15.86 5.33 -8.06
C HIS A 77 16.08 5.60 -9.55
N ILE A 78 15.71 6.81 -10.02
CA ILE A 78 16.04 7.27 -11.38
C ILE A 78 17.56 7.22 -11.63
N HIS A 79 18.35 7.71 -10.69
CA HIS A 79 19.81 7.78 -10.85
C HIS A 79 20.47 6.39 -10.89
N GLU A 80 20.01 5.45 -10.05
CA GLU A 80 20.59 4.11 -9.95
C GLU A 80 20.14 3.17 -11.06
N TYR A 81 18.87 3.27 -11.48
CA TYR A 81 18.22 2.27 -12.34
C TYR A 81 17.65 2.84 -13.63
N GLY A 82 17.62 4.14 -13.81
CA GLY A 82 17.10 4.75 -15.03
C GLY A 82 15.57 4.74 -15.15
N THR A 83 14.83 4.43 -14.07
CA THR A 83 13.37 4.50 -14.06
C THR A 83 12.88 5.87 -14.49
N THR A 84 11.87 5.92 -15.36
CA THR A 84 11.35 7.18 -15.89
C THR A 84 10.05 7.62 -15.23
N GLU A 85 9.72 8.90 -15.37
CA GLU A 85 8.45 9.44 -14.89
C GLU A 85 7.24 8.80 -15.62
N GLU A 86 7.40 8.48 -16.91
CA GLU A 86 6.38 7.80 -17.72
C GLU A 86 6.01 6.43 -17.16
N GLN A 87 7.02 5.67 -16.75
CA GLN A 87 6.85 4.34 -16.19
C GLN A 87 6.02 4.34 -14.90
N LEU A 88 6.34 5.26 -13.98
CA LEU A 88 5.56 5.40 -12.74
C LEU A 88 4.21 6.11 -12.95
N ALA A 89 4.10 6.97 -13.96
CA ALA A 89 2.81 7.55 -14.37
C ALA A 89 1.84 6.46 -14.86
N LYS A 90 2.35 5.43 -15.57
CA LYS A 90 1.53 4.27 -15.95
C LYS A 90 1.00 3.52 -14.72
N MET A 91 1.83 3.29 -13.70
CA MET A 91 1.36 2.71 -12.44
C MET A 91 0.17 3.48 -11.87
N ALA A 92 0.25 4.81 -11.81
CA ALA A 92 -0.84 5.64 -11.30
C ALA A 92 -2.10 5.54 -12.17
N ALA A 93 -1.95 5.47 -13.50
CA ALA A 93 -3.07 5.30 -14.43
C ALA A 93 -3.74 3.92 -14.28
N ASP A 94 -2.97 2.84 -14.15
CA ASP A 94 -3.49 1.49 -13.95
C ASP A 94 -4.28 1.40 -12.61
N GLN A 95 -3.76 1.98 -11.54
CA GLN A 95 -4.47 2.03 -10.26
C GLN A 95 -5.74 2.89 -10.34
N ARG A 96 -5.73 3.98 -11.12
CA ARG A 96 -6.94 4.75 -11.38
C ARG A 96 -7.98 3.92 -12.14
N PHE A 97 -7.55 3.14 -13.12
CA PHE A 97 -8.45 2.22 -13.82
C PHE A 97 -9.10 1.22 -12.85
N ASN A 98 -8.34 0.68 -11.91
CA ASN A 98 -8.85 -0.23 -10.87
C ASN A 98 -9.90 0.45 -9.95
N ALA A 99 -9.79 1.74 -9.73
CA ALA A 99 -10.74 2.50 -8.90
C ALA A 99 -12.07 2.85 -9.62
N LEU A 100 -12.12 2.80 -10.96
CA LEU A 100 -13.27 3.31 -11.71
C LEU A 100 -14.59 2.62 -11.33
N GLU A 101 -14.55 1.31 -11.09
CA GLU A 101 -15.73 0.52 -10.72
C GLU A 101 -15.83 0.26 -9.23
N ASN A 102 -14.99 0.88 -8.41
CA ASN A 102 -15.06 0.76 -6.97
C ASN A 102 -15.87 1.92 -6.39
N GLU A 103 -17.14 1.67 -6.05
CA GLU A 103 -18.04 2.68 -5.47
C GLU A 103 -17.53 3.33 -4.17
N ASN A 104 -16.61 2.67 -3.47
CA ASN A 104 -15.98 3.18 -2.26
C ASN A 104 -14.67 3.94 -2.53
N ALA A 105 -14.24 4.07 -3.77
CA ALA A 105 -13.05 4.83 -4.13
C ALA A 105 -13.37 6.32 -4.24
N VAL A 106 -12.45 7.16 -3.75
CA VAL A 106 -12.57 8.62 -3.87
C VAL A 106 -12.68 9.06 -5.32
N PHE A 107 -11.98 8.38 -6.22
CA PHE A 107 -11.96 8.68 -7.66
C PHE A 107 -12.79 7.70 -8.50
N ASN A 108 -13.85 7.11 -7.91
CA ASN A 108 -14.80 6.29 -8.66
C ASN A 108 -15.32 7.06 -9.89
N GLY A 109 -15.31 6.40 -11.05
CA GLY A 109 -15.80 6.98 -12.30
C GLY A 109 -14.97 8.14 -12.88
N GLN A 110 -13.80 8.44 -12.34
CA GLN A 110 -12.93 9.55 -12.77
C GLN A 110 -11.64 9.03 -13.40
N PRO A 111 -11.60 8.71 -14.70
CA PRO A 111 -10.41 8.18 -15.36
C PRO A 111 -9.29 9.23 -15.45
N ILE A 112 -8.06 8.75 -15.51
CA ILE A 112 -6.88 9.53 -15.92
C ILE A 112 -6.04 8.70 -16.89
N SER A 113 -5.30 9.40 -17.73
CA SER A 113 -4.26 8.82 -18.60
C SER A 113 -2.87 9.01 -17.99
N THR A 114 -1.89 8.30 -18.53
CA THR A 114 -0.47 8.54 -18.21
C THR A 114 -0.07 9.99 -18.51
N GLU A 115 -0.59 10.57 -19.59
CA GLU A 115 -0.33 11.97 -19.94
C GLU A 115 -0.89 12.95 -18.89
N ASP A 116 -2.08 12.68 -18.33
CA ASP A 116 -2.63 13.49 -17.24
C ASP A 116 -1.73 13.48 -16.01
N VAL A 117 -1.13 12.32 -15.69
CA VAL A 117 -0.18 12.20 -14.58
C VAL A 117 1.07 13.04 -14.87
N LEU A 118 1.65 12.89 -16.07
CA LEU A 118 2.86 13.61 -16.49
C LEU A 118 2.66 15.13 -16.53
N ASN A 119 1.47 15.60 -16.91
CA ASN A 119 1.11 17.01 -16.95
C ASN A 119 0.68 17.58 -15.58
N SER A 120 0.50 16.73 -14.57
CA SER A 120 0.15 17.20 -13.24
C SER A 120 1.34 17.92 -12.59
N ARG A 121 1.04 18.89 -11.70
CA ARG A 121 2.09 19.71 -11.06
C ARG A 121 3.02 18.86 -10.18
N TYR A 122 4.28 19.23 -10.11
CA TYR A 122 5.18 18.66 -9.11
C TYR A 122 4.77 19.04 -7.68
N ILE A 123 4.84 18.05 -6.79
CA ILE A 123 4.76 18.26 -5.33
C ILE A 123 6.16 18.44 -4.76
N ASN A 124 7.07 17.57 -5.18
CA ASN A 124 8.50 17.59 -4.88
C ASN A 124 9.20 16.83 -6.02
N GLU A 125 9.77 17.55 -6.97
CA GLU A 125 10.36 16.97 -8.19
C GLU A 125 11.31 15.80 -7.89
N PRO A 126 11.13 14.62 -8.56
CA PRO A 126 10.26 14.34 -9.71
C PRO A 126 8.82 13.90 -9.38
N LEU A 127 8.42 13.86 -8.11
CA LEU A 127 7.12 13.38 -7.64
C LEU A 127 5.99 14.36 -8.01
N LYS A 128 5.00 13.89 -8.73
CA LYS A 128 3.84 14.66 -9.19
C LYS A 128 2.60 14.48 -8.32
N LEU A 129 1.62 15.37 -8.50
CA LEU A 129 0.38 15.37 -7.71
C LEU A 129 -0.40 14.05 -7.84
N LEU A 130 -0.55 13.53 -9.05
CA LEU A 130 -1.32 12.31 -9.30
C LEU A 130 -0.56 11.02 -8.97
N GLU A 131 0.69 11.13 -8.53
CA GLU A 131 1.50 10.05 -7.99
C GLU A 131 1.44 9.96 -6.46
N SER A 132 0.64 10.79 -5.82
CA SER A 132 0.48 10.83 -4.36
C SER A 132 -0.97 10.68 -3.95
N VAL A 133 -1.15 10.10 -2.76
CA VAL A 133 -2.48 9.79 -2.22
C VAL A 133 -3.35 11.01 -1.97
N MET A 134 -4.67 10.80 -2.09
CA MET A 134 -5.68 11.74 -1.62
C MET A 134 -6.09 11.37 -0.18
N PRO A 135 -5.79 12.21 0.81
CA PRO A 135 -6.30 12.03 2.16
C PRO A 135 -7.82 12.14 2.19
N CYS A 136 -8.49 11.18 2.82
CA CYS A 136 -9.96 11.13 2.91
C CYS A 136 -10.42 10.62 4.27
N ASP A 137 -11.73 10.63 4.49
CA ASP A 137 -12.37 9.90 5.58
C ASP A 137 -12.64 8.46 5.13
N GLY A 138 -12.60 7.53 6.05
CA GLY A 138 -12.91 6.13 5.76
C GLY A 138 -12.68 5.21 6.94
N ALA A 139 -13.31 4.05 6.87
CA ALA A 139 -13.13 2.98 7.86
C ALA A 139 -13.32 1.62 7.21
N ALA A 140 -12.69 0.61 7.81
CA ALA A 140 -12.85 -0.78 7.43
C ALA A 140 -12.79 -1.69 8.65
N ALA A 141 -13.37 -2.88 8.53
CA ALA A 141 -13.38 -3.89 9.57
C ALA A 141 -13.13 -5.29 8.98
N LEU A 142 -12.41 -6.11 9.72
CA LEU A 142 -12.11 -7.49 9.39
C LEU A 142 -12.33 -8.37 10.61
N ILE A 143 -12.96 -9.53 10.41
CA ILE A 143 -13.10 -10.56 11.45
C ILE A 143 -12.12 -11.68 11.17
N ILE A 144 -11.29 -12.00 12.16
CA ILE A 144 -10.36 -13.14 12.15
C ILE A 144 -10.87 -14.17 13.15
N THR A 145 -10.93 -15.41 12.73
CA THR A 145 -11.43 -16.52 13.56
C THR A 145 -10.68 -17.82 13.26
N THR A 146 -10.92 -18.87 14.05
CA THR A 146 -10.26 -20.16 13.80
C THR A 146 -10.77 -20.81 12.50
N PRO A 147 -9.93 -21.65 11.84
CA PRO A 147 -10.33 -22.36 10.62
C PRO A 147 -11.60 -23.20 10.78
N GLU A 148 -11.78 -23.83 11.94
CA GLU A 148 -12.96 -24.68 12.24
C GLU A 148 -14.24 -23.86 12.25
N ARG A 149 -14.19 -22.63 12.80
CA ARG A 149 -15.34 -21.71 12.81
C ARG A 149 -15.58 -21.15 11.42
N ALA A 150 -14.52 -20.77 10.72
CA ALA A 150 -14.60 -20.17 9.38
C ALA A 150 -15.27 -21.11 8.37
N LYS A 151 -14.95 -22.40 8.40
CA LYS A 151 -15.56 -23.44 7.53
C LYS A 151 -17.09 -23.54 7.66
N ASN A 152 -17.64 -23.19 8.83
CA ASN A 152 -19.07 -23.22 9.09
C ASN A 152 -19.78 -21.89 8.79
N MET A 153 -19.05 -20.88 8.28
CA MET A 153 -19.64 -19.59 7.91
C MET A 153 -20.16 -19.61 6.47
N LYS A 154 -21.08 -18.70 6.17
CA LYS A 154 -21.70 -18.59 4.83
C LYS A 154 -20.69 -18.22 3.73
N ASN A 155 -19.63 -17.49 4.07
CA ASN A 155 -18.68 -16.97 3.10
C ASN A 155 -17.47 -17.89 2.98
N LYS A 156 -16.89 -18.03 1.76
CA LYS A 156 -15.57 -18.63 1.55
C LYS A 156 -14.57 -17.88 2.45
N PRO A 157 -13.79 -18.55 3.31
CA PRO A 157 -12.77 -17.86 4.12
C PRO A 157 -11.53 -17.55 3.29
N ALA A 158 -10.85 -16.47 3.64
CA ALA A 158 -9.45 -16.23 3.26
C ALA A 158 -8.56 -16.65 4.43
N TYR A 159 -7.49 -17.39 4.16
CA TYR A 159 -6.57 -17.87 5.18
C TYR A 159 -5.30 -17.02 5.19
N VAL A 160 -4.86 -16.60 6.38
CA VAL A 160 -3.54 -15.99 6.57
C VAL A 160 -2.52 -17.11 6.66
N LEU A 161 -1.71 -17.28 5.63
CA LEU A 161 -0.73 -18.37 5.50
C LEU A 161 0.62 -18.02 6.09
N GLY A 162 1.03 -16.75 5.99
CA GLY A 162 2.29 -16.29 6.53
C GLY A 162 2.25 -14.80 6.86
N VAL A 163 3.09 -14.40 7.78
CA VAL A 163 3.24 -13.01 8.21
C VAL A 163 4.72 -12.66 8.38
N GLY A 164 5.07 -11.42 8.08
CA GLY A 164 6.42 -10.91 8.30
C GLY A 164 6.39 -9.45 8.72
N LEU A 165 7.26 -9.06 9.61
CA LEU A 165 7.41 -7.69 10.07
C LEU A 165 8.88 -7.30 10.12
N LYS A 166 9.18 -6.12 9.61
CA LYS A 166 10.48 -5.46 9.74
C LYS A 166 10.26 -3.96 9.93
N GLN A 167 10.94 -3.39 10.88
CA GLN A 167 11.04 -1.95 11.08
C GLN A 167 12.36 -1.47 10.46
N GLY A 168 12.28 -0.52 9.55
CA GLY A 168 13.45 0.21 9.02
C GLY A 168 13.66 1.53 9.76
N GLU A 169 14.65 2.29 9.31
CA GLU A 169 14.96 3.62 9.81
C GLU A 169 13.82 4.59 9.51
N ALA A 170 13.41 5.35 10.53
CA ALA A 170 12.29 6.28 10.42
C ALA A 170 12.63 7.50 9.55
N ASN A 171 13.90 7.90 9.53
CA ASN A 171 14.36 9.09 8.85
C ASN A 171 15.22 8.73 7.64
N ILE A 172 15.02 9.46 6.54
CA ILE A 172 15.71 9.18 5.28
C ILE A 172 17.23 9.30 5.40
N TRP A 173 17.74 10.25 6.20
CA TRP A 173 19.19 10.43 6.41
C TRP A 173 19.87 9.35 7.25
N GLN A 174 19.09 8.46 7.86
CA GLN A 174 19.60 7.32 8.61
C GLN A 174 19.71 6.06 7.74
N ARG A 175 19.23 6.13 6.48
CA ARG A 175 19.22 4.98 5.58
C ARG A 175 20.52 4.86 4.83
N ASP A 176 21.10 3.69 4.85
CA ASP A 176 22.28 3.36 4.03
C ASP A 176 21.90 3.25 2.55
N LYS A 177 20.67 2.75 2.26
CA LYS A 177 20.15 2.57 0.91
C LYS A 177 18.80 3.26 0.76
N PHE A 178 18.73 4.22 -0.15
CA PHE A 178 17.49 4.97 -0.38
C PHE A 178 16.47 4.22 -1.22
N THR A 179 16.91 3.25 -2.00
CA THR A 179 16.10 2.47 -2.93
C THR A 179 15.69 1.10 -2.39
N GLU A 180 16.01 0.78 -1.13
CA GLU A 180 15.62 -0.45 -0.45
C GLU A 180 14.63 -0.16 0.68
N THR A 181 13.62 -1.01 0.82
CA THR A 181 12.61 -0.93 1.87
C THR A 181 12.68 -2.14 2.81
N PRO A 182 12.07 -2.07 4.01
CA PRO A 182 11.97 -3.23 4.88
C PRO A 182 11.20 -4.42 4.29
N ALA A 183 10.55 -4.25 3.12
CA ALA A 183 9.83 -5.32 2.42
C ALA A 183 10.75 -6.49 2.07
N VAL A 184 12.04 -6.26 1.77
CA VAL A 184 13.04 -7.33 1.56
C VAL A 184 12.96 -8.41 2.64
N ASP A 185 12.97 -8.00 3.90
CA ASP A 185 12.95 -8.96 5.02
C ASP A 185 11.54 -9.40 5.40
N SER A 186 10.57 -8.48 5.41
CA SER A 186 9.22 -8.79 5.88
C SER A 186 8.50 -9.73 4.92
N VAL A 187 8.60 -9.48 3.61
CA VAL A 187 7.97 -10.35 2.60
C VAL A 187 8.67 -11.71 2.54
N ARG A 188 10.00 -11.74 2.55
CA ARG A 188 10.74 -13.00 2.60
C ARG A 188 10.28 -13.88 3.75
N ARG A 189 10.16 -13.33 4.98
CA ARG A 189 9.69 -14.08 6.15
C ARG A 189 8.24 -14.57 6.02
N ALA A 190 7.37 -13.74 5.44
CA ALA A 190 5.98 -14.13 5.20
C ALA A 190 5.88 -15.29 4.22
N LEU A 191 6.61 -15.24 3.12
CA LEU A 191 6.65 -16.30 2.10
C LEU A 191 7.29 -17.59 2.64
N GLU A 192 8.41 -17.50 3.37
CA GLU A 192 9.04 -18.65 4.02
C GLU A 192 8.07 -19.35 5.00
N MET A 193 7.34 -18.58 5.81
CA MET A 193 6.33 -19.12 6.73
C MET A 193 5.17 -19.79 5.98
N ALA A 194 4.75 -19.21 4.87
CA ALA A 194 3.65 -19.73 4.04
C ALA A 194 4.06 -20.91 3.16
N GLY A 195 5.35 -21.14 2.93
CA GLY A 195 5.89 -22.18 2.06
C GLY A 195 5.75 -21.85 0.56
N TYR A 196 5.73 -20.57 0.21
CA TYR A 196 5.61 -20.07 -1.16
C TYR A 196 6.81 -19.20 -1.56
N THR A 197 6.92 -18.94 -2.85
CA THR A 197 7.91 -18.06 -3.47
C THR A 197 7.22 -16.85 -4.13
N PRO A 198 7.95 -15.77 -4.48
CA PRO A 198 7.35 -14.66 -5.21
C PRO A 198 6.68 -15.08 -6.54
N SER A 199 7.16 -16.12 -7.21
CA SER A 199 6.60 -16.61 -8.46
C SER A 199 5.26 -17.34 -8.33
N ASP A 200 4.86 -17.69 -7.11
CA ASP A 200 3.58 -18.34 -6.84
C ASP A 200 2.44 -17.33 -6.63
N ILE A 201 2.78 -16.04 -6.43
CA ILE A 201 1.82 -14.98 -6.16
C ILE A 201 1.00 -14.68 -7.43
N GLU A 202 -0.31 -14.70 -7.31
CA GLU A 202 -1.24 -14.51 -8.43
C GLU A 202 -1.67 -13.05 -8.59
N PHE A 203 -1.77 -12.30 -7.48
CA PHE A 203 -2.03 -10.87 -7.45
C PHE A 203 -1.50 -10.27 -6.15
N ALA A 204 -1.35 -8.95 -6.09
CA ALA A 204 -0.75 -8.32 -4.93
C ALA A 204 -1.39 -6.98 -4.56
N GLU A 205 -1.35 -6.65 -3.27
CA GLU A 205 -1.84 -5.40 -2.72
C GLU A 205 -0.69 -4.71 -1.96
N PHE A 206 -0.17 -3.61 -2.51
CA PHE A 206 0.98 -2.89 -1.98
C PHE A 206 0.60 -1.53 -1.45
N TYR A 207 1.21 -1.15 -0.33
CA TYR A 207 1.09 0.19 0.23
C TYR A 207 1.64 1.24 -0.75
N ASP A 208 0.77 2.10 -1.23
CA ASP A 208 0.99 2.99 -2.36
C ASP A 208 0.67 4.45 -2.03
N CYS A 209 1.12 4.93 -0.88
CA CYS A 209 0.95 6.36 -0.59
C CYS A 209 1.67 7.27 -1.59
N TYR A 210 2.64 6.74 -2.32
CA TYR A 210 3.30 7.31 -3.50
C TYR A 210 3.67 6.19 -4.46
N THR A 211 3.67 6.46 -5.76
CA THR A 211 4.05 5.48 -6.79
C THR A 211 5.43 4.88 -6.54
N ILE A 212 6.42 5.71 -6.22
CA ILE A 212 7.79 5.25 -5.94
C ILE A 212 7.87 4.30 -4.75
N LEU A 213 7.06 4.47 -3.71
CA LEU A 213 7.07 3.55 -2.57
C LEU A 213 6.54 2.18 -2.98
N ALA A 214 5.39 2.13 -3.68
CA ALA A 214 4.86 0.88 -4.22
C ALA A 214 5.87 0.19 -5.15
N ALA A 215 6.49 0.95 -6.05
CA ALA A 215 7.52 0.48 -6.96
C ALA A 215 8.66 -0.23 -6.22
N MET A 216 9.26 0.43 -5.23
CA MET A 216 10.34 -0.14 -4.42
C MET A 216 9.87 -1.38 -3.64
N CYS A 217 8.67 -1.36 -3.06
CA CYS A 217 8.13 -2.51 -2.33
C CYS A 217 7.87 -3.73 -3.21
N ILE A 218 7.43 -3.54 -4.47
CA ILE A 218 7.22 -4.61 -5.45
C ILE A 218 8.56 -5.28 -5.81
N GLU A 219 9.60 -4.49 -6.05
CA GLU A 219 10.96 -5.01 -6.29
C GLU A 219 11.50 -5.74 -5.05
N ASP A 220 11.40 -5.12 -3.89
CA ASP A 220 11.93 -5.66 -2.64
C ASP A 220 11.16 -6.90 -2.16
N ALA A 221 9.93 -7.08 -2.60
CA ALA A 221 9.16 -8.31 -2.44
C ALA A 221 9.66 -9.46 -3.35
N GLY A 222 10.54 -9.17 -4.30
CA GLY A 222 11.06 -10.15 -5.25
C GLY A 222 10.11 -10.52 -6.39
N LEU A 223 9.01 -9.78 -6.56
CA LEU A 223 8.08 -9.95 -7.70
C LEU A 223 8.67 -9.44 -8.99
N VAL A 224 9.48 -8.41 -8.90
CA VAL A 224 10.26 -7.81 -9.98
C VAL A 224 11.70 -7.66 -9.51
N LYS A 225 12.67 -7.84 -10.40
CA LYS A 225 14.07 -7.63 -10.05
C LYS A 225 14.32 -6.15 -9.71
N LYS A 226 15.25 -5.91 -8.78
CA LYS A 226 15.65 -4.56 -8.41
C LYS A 226 16.10 -3.75 -9.64
N GLY A 227 15.50 -2.57 -9.85
CA GLY A 227 15.73 -1.71 -11.00
C GLY A 227 14.88 -2.00 -12.25
N GLU A 228 14.07 -3.06 -12.23
CA GLU A 228 13.28 -3.49 -13.40
C GLU A 228 11.79 -3.10 -13.30
N ILE A 229 11.41 -2.32 -12.30
CA ILE A 229 10.01 -1.92 -12.11
C ILE A 229 9.48 -1.09 -13.29
N GLY A 230 10.33 -0.27 -13.91
CA GLY A 230 9.95 0.53 -15.06
C GLY A 230 9.55 -0.34 -16.25
N PRO A 231 10.47 -1.17 -16.81
CA PRO A 231 10.14 -2.14 -17.85
C PRO A 231 8.95 -3.04 -17.51
N PHE A 232 8.83 -3.48 -16.25
CA PHE A 232 7.69 -4.28 -15.82
C PHE A 232 6.35 -3.57 -16.06
N TYR A 233 6.23 -2.28 -15.70
CA TYR A 233 4.99 -1.53 -15.94
C TYR A 233 4.75 -1.20 -17.42
N GLU A 234 5.80 -1.10 -18.23
CA GLU A 234 5.65 -0.93 -19.69
C GLU A 234 5.09 -2.18 -20.37
N GLU A 235 5.51 -3.37 -19.92
CA GLU A 235 5.21 -4.65 -20.56
C GLU A 235 4.01 -5.37 -19.95
N THR A 236 3.62 -5.01 -18.70
CA THR A 236 2.61 -5.74 -17.93
C THR A 236 1.38 -4.88 -17.70
N ASP A 237 0.21 -5.40 -17.99
CA ASP A 237 -1.06 -4.86 -17.54
C ASP A 237 -1.27 -5.27 -16.07
N THR A 238 -1.21 -4.27 -15.18
CA THR A 238 -1.38 -4.45 -13.73
C THR A 238 -2.79 -4.10 -13.24
N THR A 239 -3.72 -3.86 -14.16
CA THR A 239 -5.13 -3.68 -13.81
C THR A 239 -5.74 -4.99 -13.31
N TYR A 240 -6.92 -4.91 -12.67
CA TYR A 240 -7.63 -6.13 -12.23
C TYR A 240 -8.01 -7.08 -13.38
N LYS A 241 -7.88 -6.65 -14.65
CA LYS A 241 -8.08 -7.46 -15.86
C LYS A 241 -6.77 -7.98 -16.45
N GLY A 242 -5.66 -7.50 -15.95
CA GLY A 242 -4.34 -7.71 -16.53
C GLY A 242 -3.67 -9.02 -16.14
N ALA A 243 -2.45 -9.19 -16.64
CA ALA A 243 -1.66 -10.40 -16.45
C ALA A 243 -1.15 -10.58 -15.01
N PHE A 244 -0.88 -9.47 -14.29
CA PHE A 244 -0.47 -9.49 -12.89
C PHE A 244 -1.13 -8.34 -12.13
N PRO A 245 -2.33 -8.56 -11.57
CA PRO A 245 -3.09 -7.51 -10.91
C PRO A 245 -2.40 -6.96 -9.66
N ILE A 246 -2.35 -5.62 -9.55
CA ILE A 246 -1.81 -4.93 -8.38
C ILE A 246 -2.80 -3.85 -7.94
N ASN A 247 -3.09 -3.79 -6.62
CA ASN A 247 -3.98 -2.79 -6.02
C ASN A 247 -5.33 -2.74 -6.73
N THR A 248 -6.01 -3.86 -6.73
CA THR A 248 -7.19 -4.15 -7.58
C THR A 248 -8.42 -3.31 -7.29
N ASP A 249 -8.44 -2.56 -6.17
CA ASP A 249 -9.50 -1.61 -5.80
C ASP A 249 -9.13 -0.14 -6.08
N GLY A 250 -7.94 0.08 -6.67
CA GLY A 250 -7.36 1.39 -6.92
C GLY A 250 -6.36 1.84 -5.87
N GLY A 251 -6.04 0.99 -4.89
CA GLY A 251 -5.09 1.29 -3.84
C GLY A 251 -5.41 2.57 -3.06
N GLN A 252 -4.43 3.15 -2.41
CA GLN A 252 -4.57 4.44 -1.73
C GLN A 252 -4.51 5.61 -2.72
N LEU A 253 -3.75 5.48 -3.82
CA LEU A 253 -3.60 6.54 -4.83
C LEU A 253 -4.94 6.93 -5.44
N SER A 254 -5.80 5.96 -5.73
CA SER A 254 -7.07 6.22 -6.39
C SER A 254 -8.29 5.90 -5.53
N GLY A 255 -8.15 5.01 -4.57
CA GLY A 255 -9.21 4.69 -3.61
C GLY A 255 -9.30 5.66 -2.44
N GLY A 256 -8.20 6.38 -2.12
CA GLY A 256 -8.10 7.31 -1.01
C GLY A 256 -7.40 6.75 0.23
N GLN A 257 -6.82 7.65 1.02
CA GLN A 257 -6.07 7.32 2.24
C GLN A 257 -6.77 7.85 3.49
N PRO A 258 -7.51 7.02 4.23
CA PRO A 258 -8.07 7.40 5.52
C PRO A 258 -7.01 7.28 6.63
N GLY A 259 -6.04 8.18 6.64
CA GLY A 259 -4.97 8.24 7.64
C GLY A 259 -4.24 6.90 7.83
N LEU A 260 -4.14 6.41 9.06
CA LEU A 260 -3.50 5.13 9.39
C LEU A 260 -4.30 3.91 8.90
N ALA A 261 -5.57 4.08 8.57
CA ALA A 261 -6.40 3.01 8.02
C ALA A 261 -6.12 2.76 6.52
N GLY A 262 -5.33 3.61 5.86
CA GLY A 262 -4.97 3.46 4.45
C GLY A 262 -4.37 2.09 4.13
N GLY A 263 -3.36 1.65 4.89
CA GLY A 263 -2.75 0.33 4.71
C GLY A 263 -3.66 -0.85 5.03
N PHE A 264 -4.73 -0.65 5.81
CA PHE A 264 -5.71 -1.69 6.08
C PHE A 264 -6.60 -1.99 4.88
N ARG A 265 -6.77 -1.01 3.99
CA ARG A 265 -7.49 -1.16 2.73
C ARG A 265 -6.95 -2.32 1.90
N HIS A 266 -5.62 -2.44 1.77
CA HIS A 266 -4.97 -3.52 1.03
C HIS A 266 -5.28 -4.91 1.62
N VAL A 267 -5.30 -5.03 2.95
CA VAL A 267 -5.71 -6.28 3.61
C VAL A 267 -7.16 -6.64 3.29
N ILE A 268 -8.05 -5.64 3.31
CA ILE A 268 -9.48 -5.84 3.01
C ILE A 268 -9.67 -6.25 1.55
N GLU A 269 -8.98 -5.59 0.62
CA GLU A 269 -9.12 -5.94 -0.80
C GLU A 269 -8.54 -7.31 -1.11
N GLY A 270 -7.33 -7.63 -0.64
CA GLY A 270 -6.76 -8.97 -0.79
C GLY A 270 -7.69 -10.05 -0.26
N ALA A 271 -8.28 -9.83 0.93
CA ALA A 271 -9.27 -10.76 1.48
C ALA A 271 -10.53 -10.86 0.61
N ARG A 272 -11.06 -9.75 0.07
CA ARG A 272 -12.24 -9.74 -0.82
C ARG A 272 -12.00 -10.53 -2.09
N GLN A 273 -10.85 -10.35 -2.72
CA GLN A 273 -10.47 -11.08 -3.93
C GLN A 273 -10.41 -12.58 -3.67
N VAL A 274 -9.66 -13.02 -2.64
CA VAL A 274 -9.57 -14.44 -2.27
C VAL A 274 -10.93 -15.04 -1.90
N MET A 275 -11.81 -14.27 -1.29
CA MET A 275 -13.17 -14.70 -0.92
C MET A 275 -14.15 -14.71 -2.09
N GLY A 276 -13.77 -14.24 -3.28
CA GLY A 276 -14.66 -14.08 -4.44
C GLY A 276 -15.70 -12.99 -4.26
N LYS A 277 -15.35 -11.89 -3.57
CA LYS A 277 -16.27 -10.79 -3.19
C LYS A 277 -15.88 -9.43 -3.77
N ALA A 278 -15.00 -9.39 -4.75
CA ALA A 278 -14.57 -8.14 -5.37
C ALA A 278 -15.56 -7.62 -6.45
N GLY A 279 -16.63 -8.34 -6.73
CA GLY A 279 -17.67 -7.93 -7.70
C GLY A 279 -17.13 -7.85 -9.12
N SER A 280 -17.37 -6.74 -9.82
CA SER A 280 -16.90 -6.50 -11.19
C SER A 280 -15.37 -6.46 -11.32
N ARG A 281 -14.67 -6.23 -10.20
CA ARG A 281 -13.21 -6.17 -10.14
C ARG A 281 -12.55 -7.50 -9.73
N GLN A 282 -13.32 -8.58 -9.70
CA GLN A 282 -12.78 -9.90 -9.36
C GLN A 282 -11.70 -10.30 -10.35
N VAL A 283 -10.49 -10.58 -9.85
CA VAL A 283 -9.39 -11.09 -10.66
C VAL A 283 -9.61 -12.55 -11.05
N GLU A 284 -9.06 -12.96 -12.18
CA GLU A 284 -9.23 -14.31 -12.70
C GLU A 284 -8.59 -15.37 -11.80
N LYS A 285 -7.35 -15.12 -11.37
CA LYS A 285 -6.61 -15.96 -10.41
C LYS A 285 -6.60 -15.25 -9.06
N SER A 286 -7.23 -15.83 -8.06
CA SER A 286 -7.45 -15.19 -6.76
C SER A 286 -7.22 -16.10 -5.55
N ASP A 287 -6.43 -17.15 -5.71
CA ASP A 287 -6.19 -18.10 -4.62
C ASP A 287 -5.04 -17.67 -3.70
N LEU A 288 -4.03 -16.97 -4.22
CA LEU A 288 -2.86 -16.53 -3.47
C LEU A 288 -2.53 -15.05 -3.68
N CYS A 289 -2.66 -14.27 -2.61
CA CYS A 289 -2.40 -12.84 -2.56
C CYS A 289 -1.22 -12.50 -1.64
N LEU A 290 -0.35 -11.62 -2.09
CA LEU A 290 0.63 -10.93 -1.23
C LEU A 290 0.08 -9.56 -0.84
N VAL A 291 0.01 -9.27 0.47
CA VAL A 291 -0.35 -7.95 0.97
C VAL A 291 0.84 -7.35 1.70
N ASN A 292 1.26 -6.15 1.29
CA ASN A 292 2.29 -5.35 1.93
C ASN A 292 1.68 -4.05 2.48
N GLY A 293 2.11 -3.63 3.69
CA GLY A 293 1.63 -2.43 4.35
C GLY A 293 2.73 -1.52 4.87
#